data_1d9037c8586fd23f8f6e1a815b5b9986
#
_entry.id   1d9037c8586fd23f8f6e1a815b5b9986
#
_cell.length_a   1.000
_cell.length_b   1.000
_cell.length_c   1.000
_cell.angle_alpha   90.00
_cell.angle_beta   90.00
_cell.angle_gamma   90.00
#
_symmetry.space_group_name_H-M   'P 1'
#
loop_
_entity.id
_entity.type
_entity.pdbx_description
1 polymer ?
#
loop_
_entity_poly.entity_id
_entity_poly.type
_entity_poly.pdbx_seq_one_letter_code
_entity_poly.pdbx_strand_id
1 'polypeptide(L)'
;MTKKRQILFSVIRGLLAILIALLVATLLIFLSADGNSFAEKLAATGGALKQLLVGPLFRMGRSGTKFDFKRLTDILASMIPIIFTGLSVCVMFSANQFNLGSEGGIMLGAFSTAMVAVYVPMAAAIHPIVGVLAGGLAVAVMMLLPALLKTKLDVSEMVCSLMLNYIVMYFIKYLMNTYLADKTKGQIQSYEFLETSKIAPLIDNGSKLSWGFVVAIACVVLIGLFIYNTRWGYTCLLYTSDAADDLLCV
;
A
#
# COMPACT_ATOMS: atom_id res chain seq x y z
N MET A 1 20.41 7.91 -28.48
CA MET A 1 20.73 8.54 -27.18
C MET A 1 21.44 7.51 -26.32
N THR A 2 22.56 7.85 -25.67
CA THR A 2 23.29 6.92 -24.80
C THR A 2 22.44 6.57 -23.55
N LYS A 3 22.45 5.31 -23.12
CA LYS A 3 21.70 4.76 -21.98
C LYS A 3 21.82 5.66 -20.71
N LYS A 4 22.99 6.25 -20.50
CA LYS A 4 23.24 7.23 -19.41
C LYS A 4 22.38 8.51 -19.53
N ARG A 5 22.16 8.99 -20.75
CA ARG A 5 21.37 10.21 -21.01
C ARG A 5 19.88 9.97 -20.76
N GLN A 6 19.38 8.78 -21.05
CA GLN A 6 17.99 8.38 -20.77
C GLN A 6 17.73 8.28 -19.26
N ILE A 7 18.65 7.67 -18.52
CA ILE A 7 18.57 7.57 -17.05
C ILE A 7 18.60 8.96 -16.42
N LEU A 8 19.53 9.82 -16.84
CA LEU A 8 19.63 11.20 -16.34
C LEU A 8 18.34 11.99 -16.63
N PHE A 9 17.75 11.84 -17.81
CA PHE A 9 16.51 12.52 -18.19
C PHE A 9 15.33 12.05 -17.36
N SER A 10 15.25 10.75 -17.05
CA SER A 10 14.22 10.18 -16.18
C SER A 10 14.34 10.68 -14.73
N VAL A 11 15.57 10.77 -14.21
CA VAL A 11 15.83 11.30 -12.86
C VAL A 11 15.47 12.78 -12.79
N ILE A 12 15.88 13.59 -13.77
CA ILE A 12 15.56 15.03 -13.82
C ILE A 12 14.04 15.22 -13.89
N ARG A 13 13.32 14.45 -14.70
CA ARG A 13 11.86 14.51 -14.80
C ARG A 13 11.18 14.19 -13.48
N GLY A 14 11.67 13.15 -12.78
CA GLY A 14 11.17 12.78 -11.45
C GLY A 14 11.42 13.87 -10.40
N LEU A 15 12.62 14.44 -10.36
CA LEU A 15 12.96 15.53 -9.46
C LEU A 15 12.13 16.80 -9.74
N LEU A 16 11.91 17.11 -11.01
CA LEU A 16 11.10 18.27 -11.42
C LEU A 16 9.64 18.08 -11.02
N ALA A 17 9.08 16.89 -11.14
CA ALA A 17 7.72 16.58 -10.68
C ALA A 17 7.59 16.74 -9.16
N ILE A 18 8.57 16.27 -8.39
CA ILE A 18 8.60 16.43 -6.92
C ILE A 18 8.70 17.91 -6.54
N LEU A 19 9.53 18.69 -7.24
CA LEU A 19 9.70 20.11 -6.99
C LEU A 19 8.41 20.90 -7.28
N ILE A 20 7.72 20.60 -8.38
CA ILE A 20 6.42 21.20 -8.70
C ILE A 20 5.39 20.85 -7.63
N ALA A 21 5.30 19.58 -7.21
CA ALA A 21 4.39 19.15 -6.16
C ALA A 21 4.66 19.88 -4.83
N LEU A 22 5.93 20.05 -4.47
CA LEU A 22 6.36 20.79 -3.28
C LEU A 22 5.99 22.28 -3.37
N LEU A 23 6.14 22.91 -4.53
CA LEU A 23 5.72 24.29 -4.77
C LEU A 23 4.22 24.47 -4.60
N VAL A 24 3.42 23.58 -5.21
CA VAL A 24 1.96 23.59 -5.06
C VAL A 24 1.55 23.39 -3.60
N ALA A 25 2.15 22.42 -2.90
CA ALA A 25 1.90 22.18 -1.48
C ALA A 25 2.24 23.41 -0.64
N THR A 26 3.39 24.06 -0.89
CA THR A 26 3.81 25.27 -0.19
C THR A 26 2.83 26.42 -0.41
N LEU A 27 2.33 26.59 -1.65
CA LEU A 27 1.33 27.58 -1.98
C LEU A 27 0.01 27.34 -1.24
N LEU A 28 -0.46 26.09 -1.20
CA LEU A 28 -1.69 25.73 -0.49
C LEU A 28 -1.54 25.94 1.03
N ILE A 29 -0.40 25.59 1.61
CA ILE A 29 -0.12 25.82 3.04
C ILE A 29 -0.13 27.33 3.32
N PHE A 30 0.48 28.14 2.45
CA PHE A 30 0.51 29.59 2.60
C PHE A 30 -0.89 30.21 2.53
N LEU A 31 -1.74 29.74 1.60
CA LEU A 31 -3.12 30.21 1.49
C LEU A 31 -3.98 29.78 2.69
N SER A 32 -3.72 28.61 3.25
CA SER A 32 -4.44 28.04 4.40
C SER A 32 -3.89 28.51 5.76
N ALA A 33 -2.74 29.17 5.79
CA ALA A 33 -2.11 29.61 7.02
C ALA A 33 -2.91 30.74 7.68
N ASP A 34 -3.26 30.56 8.96
CA ASP A 34 -3.86 31.59 9.78
C ASP A 34 -2.81 32.63 10.16
N GLY A 35 -3.10 33.90 9.88
CA GLY A 35 -2.22 35.02 10.24
C GLY A 35 -2.73 36.33 9.67
N ASN A 36 -2.64 37.40 10.44
CA ASN A 36 -3.09 38.74 10.05
C ASN A 36 -2.00 39.51 9.25
N SER A 37 -0.75 39.02 9.28
CA SER A 37 0.38 39.63 8.57
C SER A 37 1.01 38.66 7.59
N PHE A 38 1.49 39.20 6.45
CA PHE A 38 2.24 38.40 5.45
C PHE A 38 3.46 37.70 6.06
N ALA A 39 4.16 38.35 6.99
CA ALA A 39 5.32 37.79 7.67
C ALA A 39 4.95 36.60 8.58
N GLU A 40 3.80 36.65 9.26
CA GLU A 40 3.29 35.54 10.08
C GLU A 40 2.92 34.33 9.23
N LYS A 41 2.25 34.55 8.09
CA LYS A 41 1.92 33.50 7.14
C LYS A 41 3.17 32.83 6.57
N LEU A 42 4.18 33.61 6.25
CA LEU A 42 5.45 33.09 5.73
C LEU A 42 6.19 32.25 6.78
N ALA A 43 6.22 32.71 8.04
CA ALA A 43 6.83 31.98 9.15
C ALA A 43 6.07 30.67 9.44
N ALA A 44 4.74 30.69 9.44
CA ALA A 44 3.90 29.49 9.61
C ALA A 44 4.13 28.48 8.48
N THR A 45 4.20 28.96 7.23
CA THR A 45 4.48 28.11 6.07
C THR A 45 5.87 27.48 6.14
N GLY A 46 6.89 28.26 6.52
CA GLY A 46 8.25 27.77 6.72
C GLY A 46 8.32 26.70 7.82
N GLY A 47 7.59 26.91 8.93
CA GLY A 47 7.45 25.94 10.02
C GLY A 47 6.79 24.63 9.58
N ALA A 48 5.68 24.74 8.85
CA ALA A 48 4.96 23.59 8.30
C ALA A 48 5.80 22.82 7.27
N LEU A 49 6.50 23.52 6.38
CA LEU A 49 7.41 22.90 5.41
C LEU A 49 8.58 22.18 6.09
N LYS A 50 9.17 22.79 7.11
CA LYS A 50 10.21 22.15 7.94
C LYS A 50 9.69 20.91 8.64
N GLN A 51 8.47 20.95 9.17
CA GLN A 51 7.84 19.79 9.80
C GLN A 51 7.53 18.68 8.79
N LEU A 52 7.12 19.01 7.58
CA LEU A 52 6.85 18.06 6.52
C LEU A 52 8.11 17.36 6.02
N LEU A 53 9.22 18.08 5.86
CA LEU A 53 10.46 17.54 5.31
C LEU A 53 11.34 16.87 6.38
N VAL A 54 11.42 17.44 7.56
CA VAL A 54 12.34 17.03 8.63
C VAL A 54 11.61 16.20 9.71
N GLY A 55 10.32 16.48 9.94
CA GLY A 55 9.49 15.84 10.97
C GLY A 55 9.43 14.31 10.91
N PRO A 56 9.42 13.67 9.72
CA PRO A 56 9.40 12.21 9.64
C PRO A 56 10.60 11.53 10.28
N LEU A 57 11.79 12.13 10.18
CA LEU A 57 13.05 11.53 10.68
C LEU A 57 13.53 12.13 12.01
N PHE A 58 13.13 13.38 12.28
CA PHE A 58 13.64 14.11 13.44
C PHE A 58 12.49 14.54 14.35
N ARG A 59 12.70 14.35 15.64
CA ARG A 59 11.80 14.90 16.66
C ARG A 59 12.13 16.36 16.90
N MET A 60 11.21 17.26 16.59
CA MET A 60 11.33 18.67 16.93
C MET A 60 10.91 18.89 18.38
N GLY A 61 11.83 19.20 19.26
CA GLY A 61 11.59 19.55 20.66
C GLY A 61 12.08 20.96 20.99
N ARG A 62 11.73 21.48 22.17
CA ARG A 62 12.22 22.79 22.66
C ARG A 62 13.75 22.89 22.72
N SER A 63 14.47 21.77 22.82
CA SER A 63 15.94 21.69 22.87
C SER A 63 16.62 21.38 21.53
N GLY A 64 15.89 21.52 20.39
CA GLY A 64 16.43 21.29 19.04
C GLY A 64 15.88 20.04 18.35
N THR A 65 16.41 19.78 17.15
CA THR A 65 16.07 18.62 16.32
C THR A 65 16.96 17.45 16.71
N LYS A 66 16.38 16.36 17.21
CA LYS A 66 17.09 15.10 17.49
C LYS A 66 16.60 14.03 16.56
N PHE A 67 17.51 13.22 16.02
CA PHE A 67 17.17 12.03 15.25
C PHE A 67 16.45 11.02 16.16
N ASP A 68 15.28 10.59 15.75
CA ASP A 68 14.47 9.65 16.51
C ASP A 68 14.36 8.33 15.76
N PHE A 69 15.12 7.35 16.22
CA PHE A 69 15.17 6.01 15.63
C PHE A 69 13.79 5.33 15.61
N LYS A 70 12.92 5.63 16.59
CA LYS A 70 11.55 5.12 16.62
C LYS A 70 10.74 5.60 15.43
N ARG A 71 10.87 6.87 15.04
CA ARG A 71 10.17 7.41 13.87
C ARG A 71 10.62 6.75 12.57
N LEU A 72 11.92 6.50 12.42
CA LEU A 72 12.45 5.76 11.28
C LEU A 72 11.85 4.36 11.19
N THR A 73 11.78 3.64 12.30
CA THR A 73 11.19 2.29 12.35
C THR A 73 9.68 2.31 12.11
N ASP A 74 8.96 3.34 12.55
CA ASP A 74 7.53 3.51 12.28
C ASP A 74 7.27 3.81 10.77
N ILE A 75 8.18 4.56 10.11
CA ILE A 75 8.13 4.76 8.66
C ILE A 75 8.32 3.42 7.93
N LEU A 76 9.34 2.63 8.31
CA LEU A 76 9.58 1.32 7.72
C LEU A 76 8.38 0.38 7.92
N ALA A 77 7.73 0.43 9.08
CA ALA A 77 6.50 -0.32 9.32
C ALA A 77 5.37 0.11 8.37
N SER A 78 5.22 1.41 8.14
CA SER A 78 4.21 1.96 7.21
C SER A 78 4.50 1.62 5.75
N MET A 79 5.73 1.27 5.39
CA MET A 79 6.10 0.83 4.04
C MET A 79 5.62 -0.60 3.74
N ILE A 80 5.37 -1.45 4.74
CA ILE A 80 4.99 -2.86 4.53
C ILE A 80 3.77 -2.99 3.61
N PRO A 81 2.61 -2.38 3.90
CA PRO A 81 1.44 -2.49 3.02
C PRO A 81 1.69 -1.86 1.64
N ILE A 82 2.49 -0.79 1.56
CA ILE A 82 2.84 -0.14 0.29
C ILE A 82 3.69 -1.07 -0.59
N ILE A 83 4.64 -1.80 0.00
CA ILE A 83 5.46 -2.78 -0.71
C ILE A 83 4.58 -3.88 -1.30
N PHE A 84 3.68 -4.47 -0.52
CA PHE A 84 2.80 -5.54 -1.02
C PHE A 84 1.84 -5.08 -2.10
N THR A 85 1.22 -3.91 -1.95
CA THR A 85 0.33 -3.34 -2.97
C THR A 85 1.09 -2.97 -4.23
N GLY A 86 2.25 -2.32 -4.10
CA GLY A 86 3.11 -1.99 -5.24
C GLY A 86 3.57 -3.23 -5.99
N LEU A 87 3.93 -4.29 -5.27
CA LEU A 87 4.33 -5.57 -5.86
C LEU A 87 3.18 -6.23 -6.64
N SER A 88 1.97 -6.24 -6.04
CA SER A 88 0.77 -6.75 -6.71
C SER A 88 0.47 -6.00 -8.01
N VAL A 89 0.51 -4.66 -7.96
CA VAL A 89 0.29 -3.81 -9.14
C VAL A 89 1.38 -4.02 -10.19
N CYS A 90 2.64 -4.15 -9.78
CA CYS A 90 3.76 -4.43 -10.68
C CYS A 90 3.57 -5.75 -11.44
N VAL A 91 3.14 -6.82 -10.74
CA VAL A 91 2.84 -8.11 -11.38
C VAL A 91 1.71 -7.98 -12.39
N MET A 92 0.63 -7.27 -12.04
CA MET A 92 -0.51 -7.07 -12.92
C MET A 92 -0.16 -6.27 -14.17
N PHE A 93 0.60 -5.19 -14.02
CA PHE A 93 1.09 -4.44 -15.19
C PHE A 93 2.04 -5.24 -16.06
N SER A 94 2.88 -6.10 -15.49
CA SER A 94 3.73 -7.00 -16.24
C SER A 94 2.92 -8.00 -17.07
N ALA A 95 1.72 -8.34 -16.63
CA ALA A 95 0.76 -9.19 -17.34
C ALA A 95 -0.19 -8.40 -18.26
N ASN A 96 0.04 -7.11 -18.49
CA ASN A 96 -0.81 -6.19 -19.26
C ASN A 96 -2.28 -6.21 -18.79
N GLN A 97 -2.50 -6.41 -17.49
CA GLN A 97 -3.80 -6.43 -16.86
C GLN A 97 -4.01 -5.16 -16.05
N PHE A 98 -5.13 -4.47 -16.27
CA PHE A 98 -5.47 -3.26 -15.55
C PHE A 98 -6.57 -3.55 -14.51
N ASN A 99 -6.21 -3.56 -13.24
CA ASN A 99 -7.17 -3.82 -12.16
C ASN A 99 -7.18 -2.66 -11.15
N LEU A 100 -8.32 -2.02 -11.00
CA LEU A 100 -8.56 -0.92 -10.06
C LEU A 100 -9.24 -1.38 -8.76
N GLY A 101 -9.34 -2.69 -8.52
CA GLY A 101 -9.98 -3.28 -7.33
C GLY A 101 -9.08 -3.43 -6.10
N SER A 102 -7.89 -2.85 -6.10
CA SER A 102 -6.89 -3.05 -5.05
C SER A 102 -7.37 -2.60 -3.66
N GLU A 103 -8.07 -1.47 -3.57
CA GLU A 103 -8.55 -0.94 -2.29
C GLU A 103 -9.59 -1.87 -1.64
N GLY A 104 -10.60 -2.31 -2.40
CA GLY A 104 -11.58 -3.30 -1.94
C GLY A 104 -10.94 -4.62 -1.55
N GLY A 105 -9.93 -5.07 -2.33
CA GLY A 105 -9.13 -6.24 -2.01
C GLY A 105 -8.42 -6.13 -0.67
N ILE A 106 -7.76 -5.00 -0.40
CA ILE A 106 -7.10 -4.74 0.89
C ILE A 106 -8.11 -4.77 2.04
N MET A 107 -9.26 -4.10 1.88
CA MET A 107 -10.31 -4.06 2.89
C MET A 107 -10.87 -5.46 3.17
N LEU A 108 -11.15 -6.25 2.13
CA LEU A 108 -11.65 -7.62 2.26
C LEU A 108 -10.60 -8.54 2.91
N GLY A 109 -9.36 -8.45 2.47
CA GLY A 109 -8.26 -9.21 3.05
C GLY A 109 -8.04 -8.89 4.52
N ALA A 110 -8.02 -7.60 4.87
CA ALA A 110 -7.88 -7.14 6.25
C ALA A 110 -9.06 -7.62 7.13
N PHE A 111 -10.29 -7.52 6.63
CA PHE A 111 -11.47 -8.00 7.34
C PHE A 111 -11.42 -9.52 7.58
N SER A 112 -11.11 -10.31 6.56
CA SER A 112 -11.01 -11.77 6.67
C SER A 112 -9.91 -12.20 7.64
N THR A 113 -8.74 -11.55 7.58
CA THR A 113 -7.65 -11.78 8.52
C THR A 113 -8.05 -11.38 9.94
N ALA A 114 -8.75 -10.26 10.12
CA ALA A 114 -9.23 -9.80 11.42
C ALA A 114 -10.27 -10.75 12.03
N MET A 115 -11.17 -11.31 11.22
CA MET A 115 -12.12 -12.32 11.68
C MET A 115 -11.42 -13.55 12.24
N VAL A 116 -10.38 -14.04 11.57
CA VAL A 116 -9.55 -15.15 12.08
C VAL A 116 -8.83 -14.73 13.35
N ALA A 117 -8.23 -13.54 13.38
CA ALA A 117 -7.43 -13.04 14.49
C ALA A 117 -8.25 -12.81 15.78
N VAL A 118 -9.55 -12.54 15.66
CA VAL A 118 -10.45 -12.28 16.82
C VAL A 118 -11.16 -13.54 17.27
N TYR A 119 -11.70 -14.34 16.34
CA TYR A 119 -12.64 -15.40 16.67
C TYR A 119 -12.06 -16.79 16.71
N VAL A 120 -10.89 -17.03 16.10
CA VAL A 120 -10.34 -18.39 16.00
C VAL A 120 -9.09 -18.54 16.86
N PRO A 121 -9.17 -19.12 18.08
CA PRO A 121 -8.00 -19.32 18.92
C PRO A 121 -7.13 -20.45 18.34
N MET A 122 -5.88 -20.12 18.02
CA MET A 122 -4.88 -21.07 17.49
C MET A 122 -3.51 -20.87 18.15
N ALA A 123 -2.61 -21.83 17.92
CA ALA A 123 -1.22 -21.73 18.37
C ALA A 123 -0.53 -20.51 17.71
N ALA A 124 0.28 -19.79 18.49
CA ALA A 124 0.90 -18.53 18.08
C ALA A 124 1.75 -18.62 16.79
N ALA A 125 2.35 -19.77 16.50
CA ALA A 125 3.15 -19.96 15.28
C ALA A 125 2.29 -20.09 14.00
N ILE A 126 1.08 -20.65 14.11
CA ILE A 126 0.20 -20.97 12.97
C ILE A 126 -0.81 -19.86 12.74
N HIS A 127 -1.23 -19.18 13.80
CA HIS A 127 -2.30 -18.18 13.77
C HIS A 127 -2.08 -17.06 12.72
N PRO A 128 -0.93 -16.35 12.67
CA PRO A 128 -0.72 -15.32 11.66
C PRO A 128 -0.66 -15.88 10.24
N ILE A 129 -0.16 -17.10 10.05
CA ILE A 129 -0.10 -17.75 8.74
C ILE A 129 -1.52 -18.05 8.23
N VAL A 130 -2.37 -18.63 9.07
CA VAL A 130 -3.77 -18.92 8.70
C VAL A 130 -4.54 -17.63 8.44
N GLY A 131 -4.32 -16.57 9.23
CA GLY A 131 -4.91 -15.25 9.00
C GLY A 131 -4.54 -14.69 7.63
N VAL A 132 -3.26 -14.71 7.26
CA VAL A 132 -2.80 -14.24 5.94
C VAL A 132 -3.36 -15.10 4.81
N LEU A 133 -3.40 -16.42 4.96
CA LEU A 133 -3.96 -17.32 3.96
C LEU A 133 -5.47 -17.11 3.78
N ALA A 134 -6.22 -16.92 4.87
CA ALA A 134 -7.65 -16.62 4.81
C ALA A 134 -7.92 -15.29 4.10
N GLY A 135 -7.15 -14.23 4.43
CA GLY A 135 -7.21 -12.95 3.73
C GLY A 135 -6.86 -13.06 2.26
N GLY A 136 -5.78 -13.75 1.93
CA GLY A 136 -5.35 -14.00 0.55
C GLY A 136 -6.38 -14.78 -0.27
N LEU A 137 -6.98 -15.82 0.31
CA LEU A 137 -8.03 -16.61 -0.34
C LEU A 137 -9.28 -15.76 -0.62
N ALA A 138 -9.72 -14.96 0.35
CA ALA A 138 -10.87 -14.08 0.19
C ALA A 138 -10.67 -13.09 -0.97
N VAL A 139 -9.47 -12.48 -1.05
CA VAL A 139 -9.11 -11.57 -2.14
C VAL A 139 -9.01 -12.31 -3.48
N ALA A 140 -8.44 -13.52 -3.50
CA ALA A 140 -8.33 -14.32 -4.71
C ALA A 140 -9.73 -14.65 -5.27
N VAL A 141 -10.67 -15.04 -4.41
CA VAL A 141 -12.09 -15.30 -4.82
C VAL A 141 -12.74 -14.04 -5.36
N MET A 142 -12.53 -12.88 -4.71
CA MET A 142 -13.03 -11.60 -5.18
C MET A 142 -12.51 -11.27 -6.58
N MET A 143 -11.19 -11.41 -6.79
CA MET A 143 -10.54 -11.06 -8.07
C MET A 143 -10.83 -12.07 -9.19
N LEU A 144 -11.30 -13.26 -8.86
CA LEU A 144 -11.75 -14.23 -9.84
C LEU A 144 -12.98 -13.72 -10.63
N LEU A 145 -13.83 -12.89 -10.02
CA LEU A 145 -15.04 -12.38 -10.65
C LEU A 145 -14.74 -11.49 -11.88
N PRO A 146 -13.92 -10.43 -11.79
CA PRO A 146 -13.53 -9.64 -12.97
C PRO A 146 -12.82 -10.47 -14.04
N ALA A 147 -11.98 -11.43 -13.64
CA ALA A 147 -11.29 -12.31 -14.56
C ALA A 147 -12.25 -13.21 -15.35
N LEU A 148 -13.28 -13.78 -14.69
CA LEU A 148 -14.31 -14.59 -15.34
C LEU A 148 -15.20 -13.75 -16.26
N LEU A 149 -15.56 -12.53 -15.86
CA LEU A 149 -16.36 -11.63 -16.68
C LEU A 149 -15.62 -11.20 -17.94
N LYS A 150 -14.33 -10.94 -17.85
CA LYS A 150 -13.48 -10.64 -19.01
C LYS A 150 -13.42 -11.84 -19.98
N THR A 151 -13.13 -13.03 -19.46
CA THR A 151 -12.90 -14.22 -20.31
C THR A 151 -14.18 -14.79 -20.93
N LYS A 152 -15.33 -14.66 -20.27
CA LYS A 152 -16.60 -15.24 -20.75
C LYS A 152 -17.53 -14.25 -21.44
N LEU A 153 -17.50 -12.97 -21.03
CA LEU A 153 -18.44 -11.95 -21.49
C LEU A 153 -17.75 -10.77 -22.18
N ASP A 154 -16.43 -10.81 -22.32
CA ASP A 154 -15.60 -9.75 -22.92
C ASP A 154 -15.84 -8.35 -22.30
N VAL A 155 -16.18 -8.33 -20.99
CA VAL A 155 -16.39 -7.09 -20.24
C VAL A 155 -15.04 -6.48 -19.89
N SER A 156 -14.94 -5.15 -19.99
CA SER A 156 -13.74 -4.42 -19.58
C SER A 156 -13.40 -4.70 -18.11
N GLU A 157 -12.21 -5.27 -17.86
CA GLU A 157 -11.72 -5.59 -16.53
C GLU A 157 -11.58 -4.37 -15.62
N MET A 158 -11.21 -3.22 -16.22
CA MET A 158 -11.06 -1.96 -15.52
C MET A 158 -12.38 -1.49 -14.90
N VAL A 159 -13.45 -1.50 -15.69
CA VAL A 159 -14.77 -1.07 -15.23
C VAL A 159 -15.33 -2.05 -14.20
N CYS A 160 -15.21 -3.35 -14.47
CA CYS A 160 -15.70 -4.38 -13.55
C CYS A 160 -14.97 -4.34 -12.21
N SER A 161 -13.64 -4.24 -12.21
CA SER A 161 -12.84 -4.17 -10.98
C SER A 161 -13.13 -2.91 -10.18
N LEU A 162 -13.34 -1.76 -10.85
CA LEU A 162 -13.68 -0.51 -10.17
C LEU A 162 -15.06 -0.60 -9.50
N MET A 163 -16.07 -1.13 -10.19
CA MET A 163 -17.40 -1.32 -9.60
C MET A 163 -17.37 -2.29 -8.41
N LEU A 164 -16.67 -3.41 -8.58
CA LEU A 164 -16.50 -4.39 -7.51
C LEU A 164 -15.77 -3.80 -6.30
N ASN A 165 -14.80 -2.92 -6.53
CA ASN A 165 -14.07 -2.20 -5.49
C ASN A 165 -15.03 -1.45 -4.56
N TYR A 166 -15.92 -0.63 -5.12
CA TYR A 166 -16.89 0.13 -4.33
C TYR A 166 -17.91 -0.77 -3.62
N ILE A 167 -18.42 -1.80 -4.31
CA ILE A 167 -19.36 -2.76 -3.71
C ILE A 167 -18.71 -3.40 -2.48
N VAL A 168 -17.52 -3.94 -2.62
CA VAL A 168 -16.80 -4.61 -1.53
C VAL A 168 -16.46 -3.63 -0.42
N MET A 169 -16.00 -2.42 -0.73
CA MET A 169 -15.67 -1.41 0.27
C MET A 169 -16.87 -1.07 1.17
N TYR A 170 -18.05 -0.84 0.60
CA TYR A 170 -19.26 -0.55 1.39
C TYR A 170 -19.77 -1.78 2.13
N PHE A 171 -19.72 -2.95 1.50
CA PHE A 171 -20.10 -4.20 2.12
C PHE A 171 -19.23 -4.54 3.33
N ILE A 172 -17.91 -4.38 3.22
CA ILE A 172 -16.99 -4.62 4.34
C ILE A 172 -17.19 -3.58 5.45
N LYS A 173 -17.43 -2.30 5.15
CA LYS A 173 -17.79 -1.31 6.18
C LYS A 173 -19.02 -1.73 6.96
N TYR A 174 -20.04 -2.23 6.30
CA TYR A 174 -21.24 -2.77 6.95
C TYR A 174 -20.89 -3.97 7.85
N LEU A 175 -20.14 -4.94 7.34
CA LEU A 175 -19.74 -6.13 8.10
C LEU A 175 -18.87 -5.77 9.31
N MET A 176 -17.94 -4.84 9.14
CA MET A 176 -17.10 -4.36 10.25
C MET A 176 -17.95 -3.75 11.37
N ASN A 177 -18.90 -2.91 11.03
CA ASN A 177 -19.79 -2.29 12.03
C ASN A 177 -20.70 -3.31 12.71
N THR A 178 -21.07 -4.38 12.03
CA THR A 178 -22.02 -5.37 12.56
C THR A 178 -21.32 -6.44 13.40
N TYR A 179 -20.17 -6.95 12.93
CA TYR A 179 -19.53 -8.13 13.51
C TYR A 179 -18.22 -7.83 14.26
N LEU A 180 -17.46 -6.83 13.83
CA LEU A 180 -16.13 -6.57 14.37
C LEU A 180 -16.09 -5.36 15.31
N ALA A 181 -17.07 -4.46 15.27
CA ALA A 181 -17.05 -3.24 16.06
C ALA A 181 -17.32 -3.51 17.55
N ASP A 182 -16.40 -3.07 18.39
CA ASP A 182 -16.59 -3.07 19.84
C ASP A 182 -17.43 -1.86 20.26
N LYS A 183 -18.70 -2.11 20.53
CA LYS A 183 -19.68 -1.08 20.91
C LYS A 183 -19.42 -0.50 22.32
N THR A 184 -18.51 -1.08 23.10
CA THR A 184 -18.24 -0.63 24.47
C THR A 184 -17.25 0.53 24.53
N LYS A 185 -16.42 0.74 23.49
CA LYS A 185 -15.33 1.74 23.48
C LYS A 185 -15.73 3.11 22.91
N GLY A 186 -16.98 3.32 22.54
CA GLY A 186 -17.50 4.64 22.08
C GLY A 186 -16.93 5.15 20.74
N GLN A 187 -15.96 4.46 20.16
CA GLN A 187 -15.38 4.70 18.82
C GLN A 187 -15.53 3.43 17.99
N ILE A 188 -15.56 3.57 16.66
CA ILE A 188 -15.58 2.44 15.73
C ILE A 188 -14.21 1.77 15.74
N GLN A 189 -13.97 0.91 16.72
CA GLN A 189 -12.78 0.08 16.84
C GLN A 189 -13.19 -1.39 16.80
N SER A 190 -12.34 -2.24 16.19
CA SER A 190 -12.53 -3.69 16.26
C SER A 190 -12.23 -4.20 17.67
N TYR A 191 -12.73 -5.39 17.97
CA TYR A 191 -12.26 -6.14 19.15
C TYR A 191 -10.74 -6.29 19.12
N GLU A 192 -10.14 -6.46 20.29
CA GLU A 192 -8.69 -6.68 20.40
C GLU A 192 -8.31 -8.04 19.79
N PHE A 193 -7.27 -8.01 18.99
CA PHE A 193 -6.73 -9.24 18.40
C PHE A 193 -6.10 -10.12 19.48
N LEU A 194 -6.29 -11.43 19.37
CA LEU A 194 -5.65 -12.38 20.24
C LEU A 194 -4.12 -12.22 20.20
N GLU A 195 -3.46 -12.29 21.34
CA GLU A 195 -1.99 -12.16 21.43
C GLU A 195 -1.25 -13.16 20.51
N THR A 196 -1.84 -14.33 20.30
CA THR A 196 -1.33 -15.37 19.41
C THR A 196 -1.36 -14.98 17.92
N SER A 197 -2.18 -14.00 17.53
CA SER A 197 -2.29 -13.53 16.14
C SER A 197 -1.30 -12.41 15.81
N LYS A 198 -0.72 -11.77 16.84
CA LYS A 198 0.20 -10.67 16.65
C LYS A 198 1.57 -11.15 16.20
N ILE A 199 2.08 -10.57 15.12
CA ILE A 199 3.45 -10.83 14.66
C ILE A 199 4.42 -10.13 15.61
N ALA A 200 5.43 -10.84 16.09
CA ALA A 200 6.43 -10.33 17.01
C ALA A 200 7.10 -9.04 16.44
N PRO A 201 7.36 -8.04 17.29
CA PRO A 201 8.11 -6.87 16.88
C PRO A 201 9.55 -7.27 16.52
N LEU A 202 10.13 -6.62 15.51
CA LEU A 202 11.52 -6.85 15.09
C LEU A 202 12.50 -6.18 16.06
N ILE A 203 12.09 -5.06 16.67
CA ILE A 203 12.90 -4.24 17.56
C ILE A 203 12.05 -3.82 18.76
N ASP A 204 12.52 -4.11 19.99
CA ASP A 204 11.81 -3.80 21.25
C ASP A 204 11.94 -2.33 21.68
N ASN A 205 11.86 -1.39 20.75
CA ASN A 205 11.91 0.06 21.04
C ASN A 205 10.53 0.71 21.12
N GLY A 206 9.45 -0.07 21.31
CA GLY A 206 8.08 0.42 21.25
C GLY A 206 7.68 0.91 19.85
N SER A 207 8.38 0.48 18.81
CA SER A 207 8.07 0.73 17.41
C SER A 207 7.10 -0.32 16.87
N LYS A 208 6.36 0.04 15.82
CA LYS A 208 5.42 -0.86 15.15
C LYS A 208 6.08 -1.79 14.11
N LEU A 209 7.41 -1.75 13.99
CA LEU A 209 8.14 -2.56 13.03
C LEU A 209 8.12 -4.03 13.45
N SER A 210 7.48 -4.87 12.63
CA SER A 210 7.34 -6.31 12.86
C SER A 210 8.17 -7.12 11.87
N TRP A 211 8.30 -8.43 12.11
CA TRP A 211 8.89 -9.39 11.17
C TRP A 211 8.22 -9.38 9.79
N GLY A 212 7.03 -8.80 9.69
CA GLY A 212 6.33 -8.57 8.42
C GLY A 212 7.16 -7.78 7.40
N PHE A 213 8.09 -6.90 7.85
CA PHE A 213 8.98 -6.16 6.96
C PHE A 213 9.99 -7.09 6.25
N VAL A 214 10.56 -8.03 6.99
CA VAL A 214 11.49 -9.04 6.41
C VAL A 214 10.75 -9.92 5.42
N VAL A 215 9.52 -10.33 5.75
CA VAL A 215 8.66 -11.11 4.84
C VAL A 215 8.34 -10.29 3.58
N ALA A 216 8.06 -9.00 3.70
CA ALA A 216 7.79 -8.14 2.56
C ALA A 216 8.99 -8.07 1.60
N ILE A 217 10.21 -7.87 2.11
CA ILE A 217 11.43 -7.87 1.29
C ILE A 217 11.65 -9.25 0.65
N ALA A 218 11.48 -10.33 1.40
CA ALA A 218 11.61 -11.68 0.85
C ALA A 218 10.60 -11.93 -0.29
N CYS A 219 9.35 -11.48 -0.15
CA CYS A 219 8.35 -11.58 -1.21
C CYS A 219 8.74 -10.77 -2.46
N VAL A 220 9.30 -9.58 -2.32
CA VAL A 220 9.78 -8.78 -3.47
C VAL A 220 10.85 -9.55 -4.24
N VAL A 221 11.83 -10.13 -3.53
CA VAL A 221 12.90 -10.92 -4.17
C VAL A 221 12.33 -12.17 -4.82
N LEU A 222 11.48 -12.92 -4.14
CA LEU A 222 10.89 -14.16 -4.66
C LEU A 222 10.02 -13.90 -5.90
N ILE A 223 9.19 -12.86 -5.89
CA ILE A 223 8.34 -12.52 -7.04
C ILE A 223 9.20 -11.99 -8.20
N GLY A 224 10.23 -11.18 -7.92
CA GLY A 224 11.18 -10.76 -8.93
C GLY A 224 11.88 -11.96 -9.59
N LEU A 225 12.39 -12.90 -8.80
CA LEU A 225 12.98 -14.15 -9.33
C LEU A 225 11.95 -14.98 -10.09
N PHE A 226 10.71 -15.06 -9.61
CA PHE A 226 9.65 -15.79 -10.29
C PHE A 226 9.36 -15.21 -11.67
N ILE A 227 9.17 -13.90 -11.78
CA ILE A 227 8.85 -13.24 -13.07
C ILE A 227 10.01 -13.34 -14.07
N TYR A 228 11.26 -13.07 -13.62
CA TYR A 228 12.38 -12.96 -14.54
C TYR A 228 13.14 -14.28 -14.78
N ASN A 229 13.07 -15.24 -13.84
CA ASN A 229 13.88 -16.47 -13.90
C ASN A 229 13.05 -17.75 -14.10
N THR A 230 11.70 -17.68 -14.12
CA THR A 230 10.89 -18.88 -14.35
C THR A 230 10.24 -18.89 -15.73
N ARG A 231 9.97 -20.10 -16.24
CA ARG A 231 9.27 -20.30 -17.51
C ARG A 231 7.87 -19.65 -17.49
N TRP A 232 7.17 -19.72 -16.37
CA TRP A 232 5.84 -19.12 -16.21
C TRP A 232 5.87 -17.59 -16.27
N GLY A 233 6.83 -16.96 -15.61
CA GLY A 233 7.04 -15.51 -15.69
C GLY A 233 7.40 -15.07 -17.09
N TYR A 234 8.31 -15.79 -17.75
CA TYR A 234 8.71 -15.51 -19.12
C TYR A 234 7.53 -15.65 -20.11
N THR A 235 6.70 -16.69 -19.97
CA THR A 235 5.50 -16.86 -20.81
C THR A 235 4.50 -15.72 -20.59
N CYS A 236 4.32 -15.27 -19.36
CA CYS A 236 3.46 -14.13 -19.04
C CYS A 236 3.96 -12.84 -19.71
N LEU A 237 5.26 -12.57 -19.65
CA LEU A 237 5.89 -11.42 -20.29
C LEU A 237 5.86 -11.50 -21.83
N LEU A 238 6.08 -12.67 -22.41
CA LEU A 238 6.10 -12.87 -23.86
C LEU A 238 4.71 -12.67 -24.47
N TYR A 239 3.68 -13.21 -23.84
CA TYR A 239 2.29 -13.07 -24.30
C TYR A 239 1.83 -11.61 -24.40
N THR A 240 2.38 -10.73 -23.54
CA THR A 240 2.07 -9.29 -23.59
C THR A 240 2.90 -8.54 -24.64
N SER A 241 4.08 -9.01 -24.97
CA SER A 241 4.98 -8.44 -25.99
C SER A 241 4.47 -8.75 -27.41
N ASP A 242 4.04 -9.97 -27.68
CA ASP A 242 3.52 -10.37 -28.99
C ASP A 242 2.24 -9.61 -29.36
N ALA A 243 1.36 -9.34 -28.38
CA ALA A 243 0.15 -8.54 -28.60
C ALA A 243 0.45 -7.05 -28.93
N ALA A 244 1.61 -6.54 -28.56
CA ALA A 244 2.04 -5.19 -28.91
C ALA A 244 2.65 -5.11 -30.33
N ASP A 245 3.29 -6.17 -30.77
CA ASP A 245 3.88 -6.25 -32.12
C ASP A 245 2.82 -6.49 -33.21
N ASP A 246 1.73 -7.21 -32.91
CA ASP A 246 0.60 -7.41 -33.81
C ASP A 246 -0.16 -6.10 -34.13
N LEU A 247 -0.13 -5.11 -33.24
CA LEU A 247 -0.70 -3.78 -33.48
C LEU A 247 0.15 -2.89 -34.38
N LEU A 248 1.40 -3.24 -34.63
CA LEU A 248 2.31 -2.51 -35.52
C LEU A 248 2.33 -3.08 -36.94
N CYS A 249 1.65 -4.20 -37.17
CA CYS A 249 1.56 -4.87 -38.49
C CYS A 249 0.27 -4.59 -39.26
N VAL A 250 -0.50 -3.53 -38.91
CA VAL A 250 -1.68 -3.05 -39.64
C VAL A 250 -1.41 -1.72 -40.28
#